data_c13c50c6d3459efa8fc126ed03fd6f1b
#
_entry.id   c13c50c6d3459efa8fc126ed03fd6f1b
#
_cell.length_a   1.000
_cell.length_b   1.000
_cell.length_c   1.000
_cell.angle_alpha   90.00
_cell.angle_beta   90.00
_cell.angle_gamma   90.00
#
_symmetry.space_group_name_H-M   'P 1'
#
loop_
_entity.id
_entity.type
_entity.pdbx_description
1 polymer ?
#
loop_
_entity_poly.entity_id
_entity_poly.type
_entity_poly.pdbx_seq_one_letter_code
_entity_poly.pdbx_strand_id
1 'polypeptide(L)'
;DELKKLEPDVVITQAHCEVCAVSFSEVEEIVTNHLNEKTKIISLQPNTLKEIFDDFYRVSRGLNLEKVNTENLIKPLKNKLENIEILGARQKRYKVACIEWIDPLMAAGNWIPEMVKISGGEDIFGKKGKDSHWIKFDEIKQKDPDIIIFLPCGYDINKTTNEVKH
;
A
#
# COMPACT_ATOMS: atom_id res chain seq x y z
N ASP A 1 9.72 -10.45 23.18
CA ASP A 1 10.85 -11.34 23.47
C ASP A 1 11.67 -11.75 22.24
N GLU A 2 11.10 -11.88 21.04
CA GLU A 2 11.85 -12.25 19.83
C GLU A 2 12.79 -11.13 19.38
N LEU A 3 12.34 -9.87 19.36
CA LEU A 3 13.17 -8.71 18.99
C LEU A 3 14.42 -8.59 19.89
N LYS A 4 14.28 -8.88 21.19
CA LYS A 4 15.42 -8.89 22.11
C LYS A 4 16.45 -9.96 21.78
N LYS A 5 16.02 -11.15 21.32
CA LYS A 5 16.91 -12.24 20.92
C LYS A 5 17.64 -11.96 19.61
N LEU A 6 16.99 -11.20 18.71
CA LEU A 6 17.55 -10.89 17.40
C LEU A 6 18.57 -9.74 17.46
N GLU A 7 18.50 -8.87 18.46
CA GLU A 7 19.37 -7.68 18.62
C GLU A 7 19.58 -6.93 17.29
N PRO A 8 18.49 -6.51 16.58
CA PRO A 8 18.61 -5.97 15.24
C PRO A 8 19.29 -4.57 15.25
N ASP A 9 20.12 -4.31 14.26
CA ASP A 9 20.67 -2.98 14.00
C ASP A 9 19.61 -2.01 13.47
N VAL A 10 18.62 -2.54 12.74
CA VAL A 10 17.54 -1.75 12.11
C VAL A 10 16.22 -2.47 12.27
N VAL A 11 15.19 -1.75 12.72
CA VAL A 11 13.80 -2.18 12.73
C VAL A 11 13.03 -1.41 11.66
N ILE A 12 12.43 -2.12 10.71
CA ILE A 12 11.58 -1.51 9.68
C ILE A 12 10.13 -1.83 10.05
N THR A 13 9.32 -0.80 10.16
CA THR A 13 7.89 -0.90 10.50
C THR A 13 7.04 -0.05 9.55
N GLN A 14 5.74 -0.27 9.57
CA GLN A 14 4.78 0.58 8.88
C GLN A 14 3.81 1.20 9.89
N ALA A 15 3.38 2.44 9.63
CA ALA A 15 2.40 3.15 10.44
C ALA A 15 1.12 3.47 9.63
N HIS A 16 0.80 2.64 8.64
CA HIS A 16 -0.23 2.92 7.65
C HIS A 16 -1.63 2.51 8.07
N CYS A 17 -1.76 1.56 8.97
CA CYS A 17 -3.04 1.00 9.40
C CYS A 17 -2.99 0.71 10.89
N GLU A 18 -3.77 1.46 11.67
CA GLU A 18 -3.90 1.24 13.11
C GLU A 18 -4.62 -0.08 13.46
N VAL A 19 -5.36 -0.64 12.49
CA VAL A 19 -6.10 -1.91 12.67
C VAL A 19 -5.24 -3.12 12.35
N CYS A 20 -4.27 -2.97 11.44
CA CYS A 20 -3.50 -4.11 10.88
C CYS A 20 -2.10 -4.27 11.48
N ALA A 21 -1.59 -3.28 12.20
CA ALA A 21 -0.23 -3.28 12.73
C ALA A 21 -0.16 -2.61 14.11
N VAL A 22 0.90 -2.95 14.83
CA VAL A 22 1.30 -2.25 16.07
C VAL A 22 1.56 -0.78 15.74
N SER A 23 1.08 0.14 16.58
CA SER A 23 1.28 1.57 16.38
C SER A 23 2.77 1.94 16.39
N PHE A 24 3.14 3.02 15.68
CA PHE A 24 4.52 3.48 15.68
C PHE A 24 5.04 3.78 17.08
N SER A 25 4.21 4.37 17.95
CA SER A 25 4.56 4.67 19.35
C SER A 25 4.86 3.41 20.16
N GLU A 26 4.11 2.33 19.95
CA GLU A 26 4.38 1.05 20.62
C GLU A 26 5.70 0.43 20.14
N VAL A 27 5.99 0.53 18.83
CA VAL A 27 7.28 0.07 18.28
C VAL A 27 8.44 0.91 18.85
N GLU A 28 8.29 2.22 18.91
CA GLU A 28 9.27 3.14 19.49
C GLU A 28 9.53 2.82 20.97
N GLU A 29 8.48 2.60 21.74
CA GLU A 29 8.57 2.22 23.15
C GLU A 29 9.29 0.87 23.34
N ILE A 30 8.94 -0.14 22.52
CA ILE A 30 9.61 -1.45 22.57
C ILE A 30 11.09 -1.32 22.22
N VAL A 31 11.44 -0.56 21.18
CA VAL A 31 12.84 -0.38 20.79
C VAL A 31 13.61 0.36 21.86
N THR A 32 13.07 1.46 22.38
CA THR A 32 13.72 2.29 23.41
C THR A 32 13.92 1.53 24.72
N ASN A 33 12.91 0.75 25.15
CA ASN A 33 12.97 0.09 26.46
C ASN A 33 13.67 -1.28 26.42
N HIS A 34 13.81 -1.88 25.23
CA HIS A 34 14.19 -3.30 25.14
C HIS A 34 15.31 -3.62 24.16
N LEU A 35 15.73 -2.68 23.33
CA LEU A 35 16.82 -2.86 22.38
C LEU A 35 17.98 -1.91 22.69
N ASN A 36 19.04 -2.00 21.91
CA ASN A 36 20.20 -1.13 22.04
C ASN A 36 19.84 0.29 21.55
N GLU A 37 20.32 1.33 22.24
CA GLU A 37 20.16 2.74 21.83
C GLU A 37 20.66 3.03 20.39
N LYS A 38 21.48 2.13 19.83
CA LYS A 38 21.98 2.22 18.45
C LYS A 38 21.02 1.65 17.41
N THR A 39 19.98 0.92 17.82
CA THR A 39 18.99 0.34 16.90
C THR A 39 18.22 1.46 16.20
N LYS A 40 18.28 1.50 14.88
CA LYS A 40 17.55 2.48 14.07
C LYS A 40 16.14 2.01 13.79
N ILE A 41 15.17 2.91 13.88
CA ILE A 41 13.78 2.64 13.46
C ILE A 41 13.52 3.35 12.12
N ILE A 42 12.98 2.62 11.16
CA ILE A 42 12.52 3.16 9.88
C ILE A 42 11.03 2.89 9.77
N SER A 43 10.21 3.93 9.98
CA SER A 43 8.77 3.85 9.78
C SER A 43 8.41 4.22 8.35
N LEU A 44 7.63 3.37 7.68
CA LEU A 44 7.14 3.55 6.32
C LEU A 44 5.65 3.93 6.37
N GLN A 45 5.29 4.99 5.65
CA GLN A 45 3.92 5.49 5.61
C GLN A 45 3.61 6.12 4.25
N PRO A 46 3.77 5.36 3.15
CA PRO A 46 3.55 5.90 1.83
C PRO A 46 2.06 6.04 1.54
N ASN A 47 1.63 7.19 1.00
CA ASN A 47 0.27 7.44 0.55
C ASN A 47 0.16 7.49 -0.99
N THR A 48 1.29 7.57 -1.68
CA THR A 48 1.37 7.67 -3.13
C THR A 48 2.42 6.72 -3.70
N LEU A 49 2.34 6.39 -5.00
CA LEU A 49 3.37 5.59 -5.68
C LEU A 49 4.76 6.26 -5.60
N LYS A 50 4.80 7.59 -5.64
CA LYS A 50 6.07 8.32 -5.46
C LYS A 50 6.67 8.03 -4.09
N GLU A 51 5.88 8.09 -3.02
CA GLU A 51 6.34 7.85 -1.67
C GLU A 51 6.78 6.39 -1.45
N ILE A 52 6.14 5.43 -2.11
CA ILE A 52 6.63 4.04 -2.13
C ILE A 52 8.05 3.98 -2.68
N PHE A 53 8.32 4.67 -3.81
CA PHE A 53 9.69 4.72 -4.36
C PHE A 53 10.66 5.48 -3.46
N ASP A 54 10.20 6.54 -2.78
CA ASP A 54 11.02 7.28 -1.81
C ASP A 54 11.36 6.39 -0.60
N ASP A 55 10.48 5.49 -0.19
CA ASP A 55 10.71 4.52 0.88
C ASP A 55 11.80 3.49 0.54
N PHE A 56 11.92 3.06 -0.72
CA PHE A 56 13.07 2.24 -1.12
C PHE A 56 14.41 2.95 -0.82
N TYR A 57 14.49 4.26 -1.12
CA TYR A 57 15.68 5.05 -0.81
C TYR A 57 15.85 5.27 0.70
N ARG A 58 14.76 5.41 1.46
CA ARG A 58 14.80 5.56 2.91
C ARG A 58 15.35 4.30 3.57
N VAL A 59 14.84 3.13 3.19
CA VAL A 59 15.35 1.82 3.66
C VAL A 59 16.80 1.62 3.27
N SER A 60 17.14 1.85 2.01
CA SER A 60 18.52 1.73 1.50
C SER A 60 19.51 2.58 2.31
N ARG A 61 19.17 3.84 2.59
CA ARG A 61 20.00 4.71 3.44
C ARG A 61 20.10 4.19 4.88
N GLY A 62 19.01 3.72 5.43
CA GLY A 62 18.99 3.15 6.79
C GLY A 62 19.88 1.93 6.94
N LEU A 63 19.97 1.11 5.89
CA LEU A 63 20.82 -0.08 5.80
C LEU A 63 22.24 0.23 5.29
N ASN A 64 22.59 1.50 5.06
CA ASN A 64 23.88 1.93 4.50
C ASN A 64 24.21 1.26 3.14
N LEU A 65 23.21 1.00 2.31
CA LEU A 65 23.40 0.46 0.97
C LEU A 65 23.78 1.56 -0.02
N GLU A 66 24.54 1.19 -1.05
CA GLU A 66 24.89 2.13 -2.11
C GLU A 66 23.64 2.53 -2.92
N LYS A 67 23.52 3.81 -3.25
CA LYS A 67 22.40 4.37 -4.00
C LYS A 67 22.16 3.65 -5.33
N VAL A 68 23.23 3.23 -6.02
CA VAL A 68 23.16 2.51 -7.29
C VAL A 68 22.36 1.22 -7.18
N ASN A 69 22.45 0.50 -6.08
CA ASN A 69 21.69 -0.73 -5.86
C ASN A 69 20.18 -0.46 -5.82
N THR A 70 19.78 0.63 -5.16
CA THR A 70 18.38 1.07 -5.10
C THR A 70 17.88 1.54 -6.48
N GLU A 71 18.69 2.28 -7.23
CA GLU A 71 18.36 2.74 -8.57
C GLU A 71 18.19 1.57 -9.54
N ASN A 72 19.05 0.56 -9.46
CA ASN A 72 18.94 -0.66 -10.27
C ASN A 72 17.66 -1.45 -9.98
N LEU A 73 17.18 -1.44 -8.73
CA LEU A 73 15.92 -2.06 -8.36
C LEU A 73 14.70 -1.24 -8.84
N ILE A 74 14.75 0.09 -8.67
CA ILE A 74 13.59 0.96 -8.94
C ILE A 74 13.39 1.20 -10.44
N LYS A 75 14.46 1.34 -11.21
CA LYS A 75 14.39 1.66 -12.64
C LYS A 75 13.51 0.70 -13.46
N PRO A 76 13.65 -0.63 -13.34
CA PRO A 76 12.78 -1.57 -14.04
C PRO A 76 11.31 -1.43 -13.63
N LEU A 77 11.03 -1.15 -12.36
CA LEU A 77 9.66 -0.97 -11.86
C LEU A 77 9.02 0.28 -12.44
N LYS A 78 9.74 1.41 -12.47
CA LYS A 78 9.28 2.65 -13.11
C LYS A 78 9.02 2.47 -14.60
N ASN A 79 9.94 1.82 -15.32
CA ASN A 79 9.77 1.53 -16.74
C ASN A 79 8.53 0.65 -16.99
N LYS A 80 8.25 -0.31 -16.09
CA LYS A 80 7.04 -1.13 -16.19
C LYS A 80 5.77 -0.30 -16.01
N LEU A 81 5.74 0.62 -15.04
CA LEU A 81 4.61 1.53 -14.83
C LEU A 81 4.41 2.45 -16.05
N GLU A 82 5.47 3.03 -16.59
CA GLU A 82 5.44 3.86 -17.79
C GLU A 82 4.85 3.10 -19.01
N ASN A 83 5.29 1.86 -19.22
CA ASN A 83 4.77 1.02 -20.29
C ASN A 83 3.27 0.72 -20.10
N ILE A 84 2.82 0.45 -18.88
CA ILE A 84 1.40 0.25 -18.58
C ILE A 84 0.62 1.53 -18.82
N GLU A 85 1.14 2.69 -18.44
CA GLU A 85 0.50 4.00 -18.66
C GLU A 85 0.32 4.29 -20.16
N ILE A 86 1.34 4.02 -20.98
CA ILE A 86 1.27 4.17 -22.44
C ILE A 86 0.18 3.26 -23.04
N LEU A 87 0.07 2.02 -22.55
CA LEU A 87 -0.94 1.08 -23.01
C LEU A 87 -2.34 1.48 -22.52
N GLY A 88 -2.47 1.87 -21.27
CA GLY A 88 -3.72 2.30 -20.64
C GLY A 88 -4.31 3.55 -21.29
N ALA A 89 -3.46 4.51 -21.68
CA ALA A 89 -3.88 5.75 -22.33
C ALA A 89 -4.57 5.52 -23.70
N ARG A 90 -4.40 4.35 -24.29
CA ARG A 90 -4.99 3.98 -25.60
C ARG A 90 -6.31 3.21 -25.48
N GLN A 91 -6.70 2.87 -24.24
CA GLN A 91 -7.89 2.05 -23.98
C GLN A 91 -9.13 2.92 -23.67
N LYS A 92 -10.31 2.32 -23.80
CA LYS A 92 -11.54 2.89 -23.25
C LYS A 92 -11.35 3.06 -21.73
N ARG A 93 -11.74 4.21 -21.22
CA ARG A 93 -11.70 4.50 -19.79
C ARG A 93 -12.88 3.83 -19.09
N TYR A 94 -12.60 2.85 -18.27
CA TYR A 94 -13.59 2.15 -17.46
C TYR A 94 -13.71 2.78 -16.08
N LYS A 95 -14.92 2.86 -15.54
CA LYS A 95 -15.16 3.17 -14.14
C LYS A 95 -14.81 1.96 -13.29
N VAL A 96 -13.89 2.14 -12.35
CA VAL A 96 -13.38 1.05 -11.50
C VAL A 96 -13.69 1.35 -10.04
N ALA A 97 -14.26 0.37 -9.33
CA ALA A 97 -14.39 0.37 -7.89
C ALA A 97 -13.38 -0.60 -7.29
N CYS A 98 -12.42 -0.09 -6.52
CA CYS A 98 -11.46 -0.92 -5.78
C CYS A 98 -11.95 -1.07 -4.34
N ILE A 99 -12.22 -2.31 -3.90
CA ILE A 99 -12.76 -2.65 -2.58
C ILE A 99 -11.66 -3.30 -1.74
N GLU A 100 -11.21 -2.61 -0.70
CA GLU A 100 -10.11 -3.04 0.17
C GLU A 100 -10.58 -3.87 1.37
N TRP A 101 -11.86 -3.76 1.74
CA TRP A 101 -12.48 -4.58 2.77
C TRP A 101 -13.94 -4.84 2.42
N ILE A 102 -14.43 -6.05 2.73
CA ILE A 102 -15.72 -6.54 2.22
C ILE A 102 -16.86 -6.26 3.19
N ASP A 103 -16.67 -6.47 4.48
CA ASP A 103 -17.70 -6.21 5.49
C ASP A 103 -17.10 -5.61 6.77
N PRO A 104 -17.42 -4.34 7.10
CA PRO A 104 -18.14 -3.39 6.26
C PRO A 104 -17.34 -2.97 5.01
N LEU A 105 -18.01 -2.55 3.93
CA LEU A 105 -17.35 -2.19 2.68
C LEU A 105 -16.43 -0.98 2.84
N MET A 106 -15.18 -1.12 2.38
CA MET A 106 -14.19 -0.05 2.36
C MET A 106 -13.59 0.10 0.96
N ALA A 107 -13.67 1.29 0.40
CA ALA A 107 -13.00 1.63 -0.84
C ALA A 107 -11.50 1.86 -0.61
N ALA A 108 -10.67 1.36 -1.52
CA ALA A 108 -9.24 1.53 -1.46
C ALA A 108 -8.81 2.98 -1.71
N GLY A 109 -7.81 3.40 -0.97
CA GLY A 109 -7.23 4.73 -1.07
C GLY A 109 -5.75 4.69 -1.43
N ASN A 110 -4.98 5.61 -0.86
CA ASN A 110 -3.54 5.72 -0.95
C ASN A 110 -3.04 5.77 -2.40
N TRP A 111 -2.24 4.78 -2.83
CA TRP A 111 -1.69 4.66 -4.19
C TRP A 111 -2.59 3.90 -5.16
N ILE A 112 -3.63 3.21 -4.68
CA ILE A 112 -4.52 2.41 -5.55
C ILE A 112 -5.18 3.24 -6.66
N PRO A 113 -5.73 4.45 -6.39
CA PRO A 113 -6.29 5.29 -7.45
C PRO A 113 -5.27 5.71 -8.52
N GLU A 114 -3.99 5.86 -8.15
CA GLU A 114 -2.92 6.09 -9.14
C GLU A 114 -2.70 4.86 -10.02
N MET A 115 -2.71 3.65 -9.45
CA MET A 115 -2.55 2.41 -10.19
C MET A 115 -3.70 2.20 -11.18
N VAL A 116 -4.95 2.46 -10.76
CA VAL A 116 -6.13 2.44 -11.63
C VAL A 116 -5.96 3.42 -12.79
N LYS A 117 -5.53 4.65 -12.50
CA LYS A 117 -5.30 5.68 -13.53
C LYS A 117 -4.20 5.28 -14.51
N ILE A 118 -3.07 4.77 -14.03
CA ILE A 118 -1.95 4.29 -14.86
C ILE A 118 -2.41 3.16 -15.77
N SER A 119 -3.30 2.29 -15.29
CA SER A 119 -3.90 1.20 -16.08
C SER A 119 -4.97 1.66 -17.08
N GLY A 120 -5.26 2.96 -17.16
CA GLY A 120 -6.26 3.55 -18.08
C GLY A 120 -7.68 3.58 -17.53
N GLY A 121 -7.90 3.21 -16.25
CA GLY A 121 -9.19 3.28 -15.58
C GLY A 121 -9.46 4.63 -14.90
N GLU A 122 -10.65 4.74 -14.33
CA GLU A 122 -11.07 5.82 -13.46
C GLU A 122 -11.57 5.22 -12.13
N ASP A 123 -10.82 5.44 -11.06
CA ASP A 123 -11.29 5.05 -9.73
C ASP A 123 -12.42 5.98 -9.30
N ILE A 124 -13.61 5.41 -9.05
CA ILE A 124 -14.81 6.19 -8.78
C ILE A 124 -15.02 6.48 -7.29
N PHE A 125 -14.23 5.91 -6.40
CA PHE A 125 -14.30 6.11 -4.96
C PHE A 125 -13.00 6.67 -4.40
N GLY A 126 -11.90 6.03 -4.69
CA GLY A 126 -10.60 6.37 -4.14
C GLY A 126 -10.06 7.71 -4.65
N LYS A 127 -9.25 8.36 -3.83
CA LYS A 127 -8.53 9.59 -4.18
C LYS A 127 -7.06 9.41 -3.89
N LYS A 128 -6.21 9.69 -4.88
CA LYS A 128 -4.77 9.65 -4.75
C LYS A 128 -4.29 10.30 -3.45
N GLY A 129 -3.51 9.59 -2.67
CA GLY A 129 -2.88 10.08 -1.45
C GLY A 129 -3.85 10.34 -0.30
N LYS A 130 -5.08 9.84 -0.37
CA LYS A 130 -6.06 9.85 0.70
C LYS A 130 -6.28 8.45 1.22
N ASP A 131 -6.55 8.36 2.51
CA ASP A 131 -6.80 7.07 3.16
C ASP A 131 -8.02 6.37 2.56
N SER A 132 -8.03 5.04 2.72
CA SER A 132 -9.18 4.20 2.44
C SER A 132 -10.38 4.64 3.30
N HIS A 133 -11.60 4.53 2.79
CA HIS A 133 -12.77 5.01 3.49
C HIS A 133 -13.97 4.08 3.32
N TRP A 134 -14.83 4.08 4.33
CA TRP A 134 -16.05 3.28 4.34
C TRP A 134 -17.03 3.79 3.30
N ILE A 135 -17.66 2.86 2.59
CA ILE A 135 -18.71 3.11 1.60
C ILE A 135 -19.91 2.21 1.85
N LYS A 136 -21.07 2.57 1.28
CA LYS A 136 -22.26 1.75 1.32
C LYS A 136 -22.49 1.03 0.00
N PHE A 137 -23.11 -0.12 0.05
CA PHE A 137 -23.42 -0.89 -1.15
C PHE A 137 -24.29 -0.12 -2.17
N ASP A 138 -25.22 0.72 -1.67
CA ASP A 138 -26.05 1.55 -2.53
C ASP A 138 -25.24 2.64 -3.28
N GLU A 139 -24.10 3.08 -2.75
CA GLU A 139 -23.20 4.01 -3.45
C GLU A 139 -22.56 3.32 -4.65
N ILE A 140 -22.21 2.03 -4.53
CA ILE A 140 -21.70 1.22 -5.65
C ILE A 140 -22.74 1.14 -6.75
N LYS A 141 -24.01 0.83 -6.40
CA LYS A 141 -25.13 0.77 -7.36
C LYS A 141 -25.36 2.10 -8.06
N GLN A 142 -25.33 3.22 -7.31
CA GLN A 142 -25.54 4.56 -7.88
C GLN A 142 -24.44 4.98 -8.85
N LYS A 143 -23.17 4.65 -8.51
CA LYS A 143 -22.02 5.00 -9.35
C LYS A 143 -21.87 4.11 -10.57
N ASP A 144 -22.46 2.91 -10.53
CA ASP A 144 -22.51 1.94 -11.62
C ASP A 144 -21.13 1.71 -12.25
N PRO A 145 -20.20 1.05 -11.53
CA PRO A 145 -18.88 0.76 -12.05
C PRO A 145 -18.92 -0.27 -13.18
N ASP A 146 -18.06 -0.11 -14.18
CA ASP A 146 -17.82 -1.13 -15.21
C ASP A 146 -17.08 -2.34 -14.66
N ILE A 147 -16.20 -2.11 -13.64
CA ILE A 147 -15.33 -3.14 -13.04
C ILE A 147 -15.29 -2.94 -11.52
N ILE A 148 -15.45 -4.04 -10.78
CA ILE A 148 -15.20 -4.08 -9.33
C ILE A 148 -13.99 -4.98 -9.08
N ILE A 149 -12.98 -4.45 -8.36
CA ILE A 149 -11.78 -5.19 -7.98
C ILE A 149 -11.79 -5.36 -6.47
N PHE A 150 -11.88 -6.60 -6.00
CA PHE A 150 -11.74 -6.93 -4.59
C PHE A 150 -10.27 -7.22 -4.26
N LEU A 151 -9.72 -6.49 -3.30
CA LEU A 151 -8.31 -6.60 -2.88
C LEU A 151 -8.17 -6.54 -1.35
N PRO A 152 -8.92 -7.37 -0.60
CA PRO A 152 -8.89 -7.33 0.84
C PRO A 152 -7.53 -7.72 1.40
N CYS A 153 -7.05 -6.91 2.35
CA CYS A 153 -5.74 -7.08 2.95
C CYS A 153 -5.62 -8.46 3.63
N GLY A 154 -4.56 -9.19 3.29
CA GLY A 154 -4.26 -10.50 3.89
C GLY A 154 -5.14 -11.67 3.42
N TYR A 155 -6.02 -11.48 2.44
CA TYR A 155 -6.83 -12.56 1.88
C TYR A 155 -6.21 -13.13 0.61
N ASP A 156 -6.24 -14.46 0.47
CA ASP A 156 -6.00 -15.12 -0.81
C ASP A 156 -7.26 -15.09 -1.70
N ILE A 157 -7.11 -15.58 -2.95
CA ILE A 157 -8.21 -15.61 -3.91
C ILE A 157 -9.38 -16.45 -3.42
N ASN A 158 -9.14 -17.59 -2.76
CA ASN A 158 -10.19 -18.48 -2.29
C ASN A 158 -11.00 -17.82 -1.18
N LYS A 159 -10.32 -17.23 -0.20
CA LYS A 159 -10.96 -16.50 0.90
C LYS A 159 -11.74 -15.30 0.36
N THR A 160 -11.14 -14.49 -0.51
CA THR A 160 -11.81 -13.35 -1.15
C THR A 160 -13.07 -13.79 -1.88
N THR A 161 -12.99 -14.86 -2.70
CA THR A 161 -14.11 -15.36 -3.47
C THR A 161 -15.26 -15.86 -2.59
N ASN A 162 -14.93 -16.47 -1.46
CA ASN A 162 -15.96 -16.96 -0.52
C ASN A 162 -16.65 -15.79 0.19
N GLU A 163 -15.91 -14.81 0.66
CA GLU A 163 -16.46 -13.62 1.34
C GLU A 163 -17.37 -12.77 0.42
N VAL A 164 -17.00 -12.65 -0.86
CA VAL A 164 -17.79 -11.87 -1.85
C VAL A 164 -19.11 -12.56 -2.20
N LYS A 165 -19.27 -13.88 -1.99
CA LYS A 165 -20.51 -14.63 -2.29
C LYS A 165 -21.58 -14.51 -1.21
N HIS A 166 -21.26 -14.03 -0.06
CA HIS A 166 -22.16 -13.88 1.10
C HIS A 166 -22.54 -12.42 1.32
#